data_98b1b52f5ad8f60ac5c1ea64522fda37
#
_entry.id   98b1b52f5ad8f60ac5c1ea64522fda37
#
_cell.length_a   1.000
_cell.length_b   1.000
_cell.length_c   1.000
_cell.angle_alpha   90.00
_cell.angle_beta   90.00
_cell.angle_gamma   90.00
#
_symmetry.space_group_name_H-M   'P 1'
#
loop_
_entity.id
_entity.type
_entity.pdbx_description
1 polymer ?
#
loop_
_entity_poly.entity_id
_entity_poly.type
_entity_poly.pdbx_seq_one_letter_code
_entity_poly.pdbx_strand_id
1 'polypeptide(L)'
;KVMTDIKKILDKAKELEAKMKESQENIKKIRAEGVSGSDSVKVTLDGEGEMCKIEISDAILNEEKSILEDLIVAAHNNAKSQLKTKTSEEISKVTGGFEIPGFKWPL
;
A
#
# COMPACT_ATOMS: atom_id res chain seq x y z
N LYS A 1 20.11 34.41 -15.76
CA LYS A 1 20.28 32.93 -15.82
C LYS A 1 20.10 32.28 -14.46
N VAL A 2 20.71 32.85 -13.41
CA VAL A 2 20.56 32.31 -12.03
C VAL A 2 19.10 32.34 -11.58
N MET A 3 18.39 33.45 -11.88
CA MET A 3 16.97 33.60 -11.56
C MET A 3 16.11 32.57 -12.30
N THR A 4 16.45 32.30 -13.56
CA THR A 4 15.74 31.27 -14.36
C THR A 4 15.96 29.88 -13.80
N ASP A 5 17.18 29.58 -13.37
CA ASP A 5 17.51 28.26 -12.80
C ASP A 5 16.82 28.04 -11.46
N ILE A 6 16.75 29.09 -10.61
CA ILE A 6 16.05 29.03 -9.32
C ILE A 6 14.56 28.82 -9.57
N LYS A 7 13.98 29.52 -10.55
CA LYS A 7 12.57 29.37 -10.89
C LYS A 7 12.26 27.93 -11.32
N LYS A 8 13.12 27.31 -12.14
CA LYS A 8 12.95 25.94 -12.56
C LYS A 8 12.97 24.98 -11.38
N ILE A 9 13.88 25.22 -10.43
CA ILE A 9 13.99 24.40 -9.23
C ILE A 9 12.71 24.53 -8.39
N LEU A 10 12.20 25.75 -8.22
CA LEU A 10 10.97 26.00 -7.47
C LEU A 10 9.77 25.37 -8.15
N ASP A 11 9.70 25.46 -9.48
CA ASP A 11 8.60 24.86 -10.24
C ASP A 11 8.61 23.33 -10.11
N LYS A 12 9.80 22.71 -10.14
CA LYS A 12 9.94 21.27 -9.93
C LYS A 12 9.56 20.86 -8.51
N ALA A 13 9.93 21.68 -7.53
CA ALA A 13 9.58 21.42 -6.13
C ALA A 13 8.06 21.47 -5.93
N LYS A 14 7.40 22.43 -6.54
CA LYS A 14 5.93 22.56 -6.48
C LYS A 14 5.24 21.38 -7.17
N GLU A 15 5.77 20.95 -8.30
CA GLU A 15 5.26 19.82 -9.04
C GLU A 15 5.38 18.54 -8.23
N LEU A 16 6.55 18.33 -7.59
CA LEU A 16 6.77 17.19 -6.73
C LEU A 16 5.82 17.19 -5.52
N GLU A 17 5.67 18.36 -4.90
CA GLU A 17 4.75 18.51 -3.76
C GLU A 17 3.31 18.12 -4.14
N ALA A 18 2.85 18.60 -5.32
CA ALA A 18 1.52 18.29 -5.81
C ALA A 18 1.35 16.79 -6.06
N LYS A 19 2.36 16.16 -6.65
CA LYS A 19 2.33 14.71 -6.91
C LYS A 19 2.36 13.88 -5.63
N MET A 20 3.11 14.34 -4.63
CA MET A 20 3.15 13.67 -3.33
C MET A 20 1.80 13.75 -2.65
N LYS A 21 1.14 14.89 -2.71
CA LYS A 21 -0.20 15.08 -2.16
C LYS A 21 -1.20 14.16 -2.81
N GLU A 22 -1.18 14.10 -4.14
CA GLU A 22 -2.04 13.20 -4.92
C GLU A 22 -1.78 11.74 -4.55
N SER A 23 -0.50 11.37 -4.43
CA SER A 23 -0.11 10.02 -4.06
C SER A 23 -0.63 9.65 -2.67
N GLN A 24 -0.53 10.57 -1.71
CA GLN A 24 -1.05 10.34 -0.36
C GLN A 24 -2.57 10.11 -0.37
N GLU A 25 -3.30 10.88 -1.18
CA GLU A 25 -4.74 10.68 -1.32
C GLU A 25 -5.06 9.34 -1.97
N ASN A 26 -4.27 8.94 -2.96
CA ASN A 26 -4.44 7.64 -3.61
C ASN A 26 -4.15 6.49 -2.64
N ILE A 27 -3.13 6.63 -1.80
CA ILE A 27 -2.78 5.63 -0.80
C ILE A 27 -3.95 5.41 0.16
N LYS A 28 -4.62 6.46 0.60
CA LYS A 28 -5.78 6.36 1.49
C LYS A 28 -6.91 5.54 0.89
N LYS A 29 -7.01 5.51 -0.44
CA LYS A 29 -8.05 4.78 -1.16
C LYS A 29 -7.69 3.32 -1.41
N ILE A 30 -6.46 2.93 -1.14
CA ILE A 30 -6.02 1.55 -1.37
C ILE A 30 -6.82 0.59 -0.49
N ARG A 31 -7.18 -0.54 -1.09
CA ARG A 31 -7.74 -1.68 -0.36
C ARG A 31 -6.92 -2.89 -0.75
N ALA A 32 -6.38 -3.59 0.24
CA ALA A 32 -5.55 -4.76 0.02
C ALA A 32 -6.23 -5.98 0.63
N GLU A 33 -6.50 -6.97 -0.19
CA GLU A 33 -7.13 -8.21 0.24
C GLU A 33 -6.09 -9.31 0.38
N GLY A 34 -6.17 -10.04 1.49
CA GLY A 34 -5.36 -11.22 1.73
C GLY A 34 -6.25 -12.40 2.02
N VAL A 35 -5.85 -13.56 1.57
CA VAL A 35 -6.63 -14.79 1.71
C VAL A 35 -5.81 -15.91 2.31
N SER A 36 -6.48 -16.90 2.88
CA SER A 36 -5.87 -18.13 3.39
C SER A 36 -6.87 -19.27 3.34
N GLY A 37 -6.35 -20.51 3.46
CA GLY A 37 -7.19 -21.70 3.53
C GLY A 37 -8.10 -21.88 2.34
N SER A 38 -7.58 -21.80 1.13
CA SER A 38 -8.37 -21.90 -0.12
C SER A 38 -9.53 -20.90 -0.14
N ASP A 39 -9.20 -19.64 0.21
CA ASP A 39 -10.14 -18.52 0.27
C ASP A 39 -11.19 -18.64 1.38
N SER A 40 -10.94 -19.49 2.37
CA SER A 40 -11.85 -19.64 3.51
C SER A 40 -11.85 -18.42 4.42
N VAL A 41 -10.75 -17.69 4.47
CA VAL A 41 -10.64 -16.45 5.24
C VAL A 41 -10.08 -15.37 4.32
N LYS A 42 -10.75 -14.22 4.33
CA LYS A 42 -10.33 -13.04 3.58
C LYS A 42 -10.26 -11.85 4.53
N VAL A 43 -9.15 -11.14 4.51
CA VAL A 43 -8.93 -9.92 5.29
C VAL A 43 -8.73 -8.77 4.32
N THR A 44 -9.39 -7.65 4.58
CA THR A 44 -9.19 -6.43 3.79
C THR A 44 -8.59 -5.35 4.69
N LEU A 45 -7.45 -4.80 4.24
CA LEU A 45 -6.79 -3.68 4.91
C LEU A 45 -6.97 -2.42 4.07
N ASP A 46 -7.07 -1.28 4.75
CA ASP A 46 -7.05 0.01 4.06
C ASP A 46 -5.61 0.47 3.83
N GLY A 47 -5.46 1.65 3.24
CA GLY A 47 -4.13 2.20 2.91
C GLY A 47 -3.28 2.54 4.13
N GLU A 48 -3.87 2.62 5.30
CA GLU A 48 -3.17 2.87 6.55
C GLU A 48 -2.82 1.58 7.29
N GLY A 49 -3.25 0.43 6.73
CA GLY A 49 -2.98 -0.86 7.32
C GLY A 49 -4.01 -1.32 8.34
N GLU A 50 -5.12 -0.58 8.46
CA GLU A 50 -6.19 -0.99 9.35
C GLU A 50 -7.09 -2.03 8.69
N MET A 51 -7.52 -3.01 9.47
CA MET A 51 -8.44 -4.02 8.98
C MET A 51 -9.85 -3.45 8.89
N CYS A 52 -10.37 -3.32 7.67
CA CYS A 52 -11.73 -2.81 7.44
C CYS A 52 -12.75 -3.92 7.30
N LYS A 53 -12.33 -5.13 6.98
CA LYS A 53 -13.26 -6.23 6.77
C LYS A 53 -12.57 -7.57 6.96
N ILE A 54 -13.31 -8.52 7.50
CA ILE A 54 -12.90 -9.91 7.55
C ILE A 54 -14.09 -10.76 7.11
N GLU A 55 -13.83 -11.72 6.24
CA GLU A 55 -14.84 -12.66 5.75
C GLU A 55 -14.38 -14.06 6.06
N ILE A 56 -15.23 -14.83 6.72
CA ILE A 56 -14.93 -16.21 7.13
C ILE A 56 -15.99 -17.13 6.54
N SER A 57 -15.53 -18.14 5.80
CA SER A 57 -16.42 -19.12 5.20
C SER A 57 -17.11 -19.96 6.28
N ASP A 58 -18.39 -20.26 6.10
CA ASP A 58 -19.13 -21.11 7.02
C ASP A 58 -18.50 -22.47 7.18
N ALA A 59 -17.86 -22.98 6.13
CA ALA A 59 -17.26 -24.31 6.14
C ALA A 59 -16.19 -24.47 7.22
N ILE A 60 -15.42 -23.40 7.53
CA ILE A 60 -14.34 -23.49 8.51
C ILE A 60 -14.77 -23.21 9.95
N LEU A 61 -16.01 -22.81 10.15
CA LEU A 61 -16.53 -22.57 11.50
C LEU A 61 -16.63 -23.86 12.33
N ASN A 62 -16.60 -25.01 11.67
CA ASN A 62 -16.64 -26.30 12.32
C ASN A 62 -15.22 -26.84 12.66
N GLU A 63 -14.19 -26.11 12.25
CA GLU A 63 -12.83 -26.48 12.54
C GLU A 63 -12.43 -26.09 13.96
N GLU A 64 -11.31 -26.64 14.45
CA GLU A 64 -10.78 -26.25 15.74
C GLU A 64 -10.45 -24.76 15.77
N LYS A 65 -10.63 -24.15 16.92
CA LYS A 65 -10.36 -22.74 17.14
C LYS A 65 -8.93 -22.35 16.71
N SER A 66 -7.95 -23.19 17.02
CA SER A 66 -6.55 -22.92 16.68
C SER A 66 -6.34 -22.84 15.17
N ILE A 67 -7.05 -23.65 14.40
CA ILE A 67 -6.98 -23.63 12.93
C ILE A 67 -7.54 -22.32 12.42
N LEU A 68 -8.70 -21.89 12.93
CA LEU A 68 -9.30 -20.63 12.54
C LEU A 68 -8.38 -19.46 12.88
N GLU A 69 -7.80 -19.44 14.05
CA GLU A 69 -6.87 -18.40 14.46
C GLU A 69 -5.67 -18.31 13.53
N ASP A 70 -5.09 -19.46 13.17
CA ASP A 70 -3.95 -19.49 12.25
C ASP A 70 -4.31 -19.00 10.86
N LEU A 71 -5.50 -19.33 10.37
CA LEU A 71 -5.97 -18.89 9.07
C LEU A 71 -6.19 -17.37 9.05
N ILE A 72 -6.68 -16.78 10.13
CA ILE A 72 -6.85 -15.34 10.24
C ILE A 72 -5.50 -14.63 10.20
N VAL A 73 -4.52 -15.14 10.95
CA VAL A 73 -3.16 -14.59 10.95
C VAL A 73 -2.56 -14.66 9.54
N ALA A 74 -2.70 -15.80 8.87
CA ALA A 74 -2.17 -15.98 7.52
C ALA A 74 -2.82 -15.02 6.51
N ALA A 75 -4.14 -14.86 6.59
CA ALA A 75 -4.86 -13.94 5.69
C ALA A 75 -4.43 -12.48 5.94
N HIS A 76 -4.28 -12.11 7.19
CA HIS A 76 -3.81 -10.77 7.56
C HIS A 76 -2.41 -10.50 7.03
N ASN A 77 -1.49 -11.45 7.20
CA ASN A 77 -0.12 -11.31 6.71
C ASN A 77 -0.08 -11.23 5.19
N ASN A 78 -0.94 -11.98 4.51
CA ASN A 78 -1.06 -11.90 3.05
C ASN A 78 -1.57 -10.53 2.64
N ALA A 79 -2.58 -10.00 3.33
CA ALA A 79 -3.11 -8.66 3.06
C ALA A 79 -2.05 -7.58 3.26
N LYS A 80 -1.22 -7.69 4.31
CA LYS A 80 -0.12 -6.75 4.55
C LYS A 80 0.90 -6.76 3.42
N SER A 81 1.21 -7.95 2.90
CA SER A 81 2.13 -8.09 1.76
C SER A 81 1.55 -7.41 0.52
N GLN A 82 0.26 -7.62 0.25
CA GLN A 82 -0.43 -6.98 -0.86
C GLN A 82 -0.45 -5.45 -0.70
N LEU A 83 -0.70 -4.98 0.50
CA LEU A 83 -0.70 -3.55 0.79
C LEU A 83 0.66 -2.93 0.53
N LYS A 84 1.72 -3.59 0.97
CA LYS A 84 3.09 -3.10 0.75
C LYS A 84 3.38 -2.94 -0.73
N THR A 85 3.00 -3.92 -1.54
CA THR A 85 3.18 -3.88 -3.00
C THR A 85 2.40 -2.70 -3.60
N LYS A 86 1.13 -2.55 -3.24
CA LYS A 86 0.29 -1.48 -3.78
C LYS A 86 0.79 -0.10 -3.39
N THR A 87 1.25 0.06 -2.14
CA THR A 87 1.80 1.32 -1.65
C THR A 87 3.09 1.66 -2.39
N SER A 88 3.98 0.67 -2.57
CA SER A 88 5.24 0.86 -3.29
C SER A 88 4.99 1.26 -4.74
N GLU A 89 4.02 0.65 -5.39
CA GLU A 89 3.65 1.00 -6.77
C GLU A 89 3.16 2.44 -6.86
N GLU A 90 2.35 2.87 -5.90
CA GLU A 90 1.84 4.23 -5.87
C GLU A 90 2.95 5.25 -5.66
N ILE A 91 3.87 4.97 -4.73
CA ILE A 91 5.01 5.84 -4.46
C ILE A 91 5.95 5.92 -5.66
N SER A 92 6.13 4.80 -6.37
CA SER A 92 6.98 4.75 -7.57
C SER A 92 6.49 5.70 -8.67
N LYS A 93 5.20 5.96 -8.75
CA LYS A 93 4.65 6.91 -9.73
C LYS A 93 5.18 8.32 -9.48
N VAL A 94 5.41 8.66 -8.23
CA VAL A 94 5.97 9.97 -7.85
C VAL A 94 7.47 10.01 -8.06
N THR A 95 8.19 9.03 -7.49
CA THR A 95 9.65 9.01 -7.49
C THR A 95 10.24 8.71 -8.86
N GLY A 96 9.53 7.97 -9.70
CA GLY A 96 10.00 7.63 -11.05
C GLY A 96 10.21 8.84 -11.95
N GLY A 97 9.49 9.94 -11.71
CA GLY A 97 9.65 11.18 -12.45
C GLY A 97 10.71 12.13 -11.87
N PHE A 98 11.27 11.78 -10.71
CA PHE A 98 12.20 12.64 -9.97
C PHE A 98 13.44 11.88 -9.53
N GLU A 99 13.94 11.00 -10.40
CA GLU A 99 15.17 10.26 -10.12
C GLU A 99 16.38 11.17 -10.04
N ILE A 100 17.17 10.97 -9.01
CA ILE A 100 18.44 11.66 -8.82
C ILE A 100 19.54 10.62 -9.05
N PRO A 101 20.47 10.84 -10.01
CA PRO A 101 21.55 9.90 -10.27
C PRO A 101 22.32 9.54 -8.99
N GLY A 102 22.50 8.26 -8.75
CA GLY A 102 23.21 7.77 -7.58
C GLY A 102 22.41 7.75 -6.29
N PHE A 103 21.17 8.22 -6.31
CA PHE A 103 20.28 8.19 -5.14
C PHE A 103 19.24 7.07 -5.29
N LYS A 104 19.05 6.33 -4.21
CA LYS A 104 18.06 5.26 -4.15
C LYS A 104 16.97 5.65 -3.16
N TRP A 105 15.72 5.66 -3.63
CA TRP A 105 14.59 5.97 -2.75
C TRP A 105 14.37 4.85 -1.74
N PRO A 106 14.12 5.18 -0.47
CA PRO A 106 13.91 4.19 0.59
C PRO A 106 12.46 3.62 0.55
N LEU A 107 12.27 2.68 -0.34
CA LEU A 107 10.95 2.05 -0.50
C LEU A 107 10.94 0.62 0.03
#